data_2a3b0b8064edce7881f01a41c56f2413
#
_entry.id   2a3b0b8064edce7881f01a41c56f2413
#
_cell.length_a   1.000
_cell.length_b   1.000
_cell.length_c   1.000
_cell.angle_alpha   90.00
_cell.angle_beta   90.00
_cell.angle_gamma   90.00
#
_symmetry.space_group_name_H-M   'P 1'
#
loop_
_entity.id
_entity.type
_entity.pdbx_description
1 polymer ?
#
loop_
_entity_poly.entity_id
_entity_poly.type
_entity_poly.pdbx_seq_one_letter_code
_entity_poly.pdbx_strand_id
1 'polypeptide(L)'
;MSDSLSRLVEAVRSAGVDIAPGYCEYVRLAFAIANDCGEAGREGFIALCSLSVKFNREKAERLFSNALKKGDHRIHLGTAFHLAELAGVRLEPPSRPRDTHANNASNASNAAPFSHTRARDNNVEIEIEEQVDPFTHLPFFPEGHEWPRMLRQIMAFGQSREQRDVLLLGGLTTLGASLAQTLRFLYGGKWFFSSLQTFIVAPPASGKGVLAWTRMLVQPIHDEIRATVAEEMKRYKKEMTSFNSLGREKAKAEEPEMPLNRMFIFSGNNTGTGILQNIIDSGGVGIICETEADMVSNSIASDYGHWSEVIRSSFDHDPLSYNRRTDREYRELRHSHLSVLISGTPGQVKPLIPSSENGLFSRQMFYYMPRVLHWINQFSLQRTDTLSLIHISEPTRPY
;
A
#
# COMPACT_ATOMS: atom_id res chain seq x y z
N MET A 1 -11.95 -35.31 14.57
CA MET A 1 -10.86 -34.28 14.57
C MET A 1 -9.59 -34.95 14.07
N SER A 2 -8.78 -34.27 13.26
CA SER A 2 -7.44 -34.79 12.95
C SER A 2 -6.60 -34.77 14.23
N ASP A 3 -5.68 -35.74 14.38
CA ASP A 3 -4.80 -35.84 15.54
C ASP A 3 -4.04 -34.53 15.81
N SER A 4 -3.59 -33.89 14.74
CA SER A 4 -2.90 -32.59 14.79
C SER A 4 -3.77 -31.45 15.34
N LEU A 5 -5.05 -31.37 14.96
CA LEU A 5 -5.96 -30.36 15.48
C LEU A 5 -6.28 -30.62 16.94
N SER A 6 -6.45 -31.87 17.35
CA SER A 6 -6.70 -32.23 18.76
C SER A 6 -5.53 -31.80 19.67
N ARG A 7 -4.30 -32.05 19.25
CA ARG A 7 -3.07 -31.62 19.95
C ARG A 7 -2.99 -30.09 20.06
N LEU A 8 -3.32 -29.37 18.98
CA LEU A 8 -3.33 -27.91 18.99
C LEU A 8 -4.36 -27.37 19.99
N VAL A 9 -5.59 -27.90 19.96
CA VAL A 9 -6.68 -27.48 20.87
C VAL A 9 -6.30 -27.72 22.32
N GLU A 10 -5.70 -28.88 22.63
CA GLU A 10 -5.29 -29.24 24.00
C GLU A 10 -4.18 -28.30 24.52
N ALA A 11 -3.17 -28.02 23.69
CA ALA A 11 -2.08 -27.14 24.08
C ALA A 11 -2.52 -25.69 24.26
N VAL A 12 -3.36 -25.17 23.38
CA VAL A 12 -3.88 -23.80 23.47
C VAL A 12 -4.80 -23.65 24.69
N ARG A 13 -5.65 -24.65 24.95
CA ARG A 13 -6.47 -24.69 26.17
C ARG A 13 -5.66 -24.74 27.45
N SER A 14 -4.60 -25.57 27.48
CA SER A 14 -3.70 -25.69 28.64
C SER A 14 -2.95 -24.36 28.87
N ALA A 15 -2.60 -23.63 27.82
CA ALA A 15 -1.98 -22.32 27.92
C ALA A 15 -2.97 -21.20 28.30
N GLY A 16 -4.27 -21.41 28.11
CA GLY A 16 -5.31 -20.43 28.41
C GLY A 16 -5.25 -19.15 27.58
N VAL A 17 -4.67 -19.20 26.38
CA VAL A 17 -4.37 -18.04 25.55
C VAL A 17 -5.31 -17.95 24.36
N ASP A 18 -5.82 -16.73 24.07
CA ASP A 18 -6.56 -16.45 22.84
C ASP A 18 -5.59 -16.32 21.65
N ILE A 19 -5.64 -17.28 20.74
CA ILE A 19 -4.77 -17.31 19.54
C ILE A 19 -5.33 -16.53 18.35
N ALA A 20 -6.53 -15.95 18.47
CA ALA A 20 -7.19 -15.19 17.42
C ALA A 20 -7.90 -13.94 17.98
N PRO A 21 -7.16 -13.00 18.63
CA PRO A 21 -7.74 -11.85 19.33
C PRO A 21 -8.36 -10.81 18.36
N GLY A 22 -7.91 -10.78 17.11
CA GLY A 22 -8.40 -9.91 16.07
C GLY A 22 -9.31 -10.62 15.06
N TYR A 23 -10.10 -9.84 14.32
CA TYR A 23 -11.04 -10.39 13.33
C TYR A 23 -10.31 -11.11 12.18
N CYS A 24 -9.15 -10.62 11.76
CA CYS A 24 -8.37 -11.24 10.69
C CYS A 24 -7.83 -12.62 11.09
N GLU A 25 -7.30 -12.75 12.31
CA GLU A 25 -6.81 -14.01 12.86
C GLU A 25 -7.96 -15.00 13.03
N TYR A 26 -9.10 -14.53 13.52
CA TYR A 26 -10.32 -15.30 13.69
C TYR A 26 -10.83 -15.90 12.37
N VAL A 27 -10.83 -15.10 11.29
CA VAL A 27 -11.21 -15.57 9.95
C VAL A 27 -10.17 -16.55 9.40
N ARG A 28 -8.87 -16.26 9.52
CA ARG A 28 -7.80 -17.16 9.08
C ARG A 28 -7.85 -18.51 9.79
N LEU A 29 -8.11 -18.51 11.10
CA LEU A 29 -8.26 -19.73 11.87
C LEU A 29 -9.45 -20.58 11.38
N ALA A 30 -10.58 -19.94 11.07
CA ALA A 30 -11.74 -20.63 10.50
C ALA A 30 -11.44 -21.31 9.16
N PHE A 31 -10.81 -20.59 8.23
CA PHE A 31 -10.42 -21.15 6.92
C PHE A 31 -9.35 -22.23 7.04
N ALA A 32 -8.33 -22.05 7.90
CA ALA A 32 -7.27 -23.04 8.13
C ALA A 32 -7.82 -24.39 8.57
N ILE A 33 -8.75 -24.39 9.52
CA ILE A 33 -9.34 -25.61 10.06
C ILE A 33 -10.40 -26.18 9.11
N ALA A 34 -11.20 -25.32 8.46
CA ALA A 34 -12.22 -25.77 7.52
C ALA A 34 -11.62 -26.46 6.28
N ASN A 35 -10.51 -25.94 5.74
CA ASN A 35 -9.87 -26.49 4.56
C ASN A 35 -9.23 -27.88 4.80
N ASP A 36 -8.55 -28.06 5.91
CA ASP A 36 -7.80 -29.30 6.18
C ASP A 36 -8.60 -30.35 6.96
N CYS A 37 -9.57 -29.90 7.76
CA CYS A 37 -10.35 -30.80 8.63
C CYS A 37 -11.83 -30.91 8.21
N GLY A 38 -12.31 -30.08 7.30
CA GLY A 38 -13.70 -30.07 6.87
C GLY A 38 -14.65 -29.85 8.06
N GLU A 39 -15.85 -30.45 8.00
CA GLU A 39 -16.87 -30.35 9.05
C GLU A 39 -16.37 -30.93 10.40
N ALA A 40 -15.48 -31.93 10.36
CA ALA A 40 -14.91 -32.55 11.57
C ALA A 40 -14.05 -31.57 12.40
N GLY A 41 -13.62 -30.44 11.82
CA GLY A 41 -12.85 -29.38 12.49
C GLY A 41 -13.71 -28.39 13.29
N ARG A 42 -15.03 -28.39 13.14
CA ARG A 42 -15.95 -27.38 13.71
C ARG A 42 -15.82 -27.25 15.24
N GLU A 43 -15.89 -28.35 15.94
CA GLU A 43 -15.77 -28.33 17.40
C GLU A 43 -14.40 -27.87 17.88
N GLY A 44 -13.34 -28.24 17.14
CA GLY A 44 -12.00 -27.75 17.41
C GLY A 44 -11.87 -26.23 17.22
N PHE A 45 -12.44 -25.69 16.16
CA PHE A 45 -12.50 -24.24 15.92
C PHE A 45 -13.26 -23.50 17.04
N ILE A 46 -14.47 -24.00 17.39
CA ILE A 46 -15.28 -23.42 18.47
C ILE A 46 -14.52 -23.46 19.81
N ALA A 47 -13.82 -24.55 20.07
CA ALA A 47 -13.03 -24.73 21.29
C ALA A 47 -11.87 -23.72 21.40
N LEU A 48 -11.17 -23.44 20.30
CA LEU A 48 -10.11 -22.44 20.24
C LEU A 48 -10.66 -21.02 20.40
N CYS A 49 -11.77 -20.71 19.74
CA CYS A 49 -12.41 -19.39 19.81
C CYS A 49 -13.05 -19.11 21.19
N SER A 50 -13.44 -20.15 21.94
CA SER A 50 -14.07 -19.98 23.24
C SER A 50 -13.17 -19.36 24.31
N LEU A 51 -11.85 -19.27 24.05
CA LEU A 51 -10.88 -18.61 24.91
C LEU A 51 -10.88 -17.08 24.74
N SER A 52 -11.53 -16.57 23.70
CA SER A 52 -11.65 -15.13 23.49
C SER A 52 -12.73 -14.49 24.36
N VAL A 53 -12.41 -13.34 24.96
CA VAL A 53 -13.39 -12.54 25.75
C VAL A 53 -14.60 -12.11 24.91
N LYS A 54 -14.42 -12.01 23.57
CA LYS A 54 -15.45 -11.58 22.61
C LYS A 54 -16.19 -12.76 21.98
N PHE A 55 -16.03 -13.98 22.49
CA PHE A 55 -16.59 -15.18 21.88
C PHE A 55 -18.13 -15.14 21.80
N ASN A 56 -18.63 -15.47 20.62
CA ASN A 56 -20.06 -15.70 20.38
C ASN A 56 -20.22 -16.95 19.52
N ARG A 57 -20.86 -17.98 20.07
CA ARG A 57 -21.00 -19.29 19.44
C ARG A 57 -21.73 -19.24 18.09
N GLU A 58 -22.84 -18.51 17.99
CA GLU A 58 -23.60 -18.42 16.76
C GLU A 58 -22.79 -17.75 15.61
N LYS A 59 -22.04 -16.70 15.94
CA LYS A 59 -21.16 -16.03 14.98
C LYS A 59 -20.01 -16.95 14.54
N ALA A 60 -19.46 -17.72 15.45
CA ALA A 60 -18.41 -18.71 15.17
C ALA A 60 -18.91 -19.80 14.22
N GLU A 61 -20.06 -20.36 14.49
CA GLU A 61 -20.68 -21.40 13.67
C GLU A 61 -21.02 -20.89 12.26
N ARG A 62 -21.55 -19.67 12.14
CA ARG A 62 -21.82 -19.02 10.84
C ARG A 62 -20.52 -18.78 10.06
N LEU A 63 -19.48 -18.30 10.73
CA LEU A 63 -18.19 -18.06 10.07
C LEU A 63 -17.58 -19.36 9.56
N PHE A 64 -17.58 -20.42 10.37
CA PHE A 64 -17.06 -21.72 9.98
C PHE A 64 -17.84 -22.33 8.82
N SER A 65 -19.17 -22.22 8.85
CA SER A 65 -20.02 -22.66 7.73
C SER A 65 -19.75 -21.89 6.43
N ASN A 66 -19.43 -20.61 6.53
CA ASN A 66 -19.02 -19.80 5.39
C ASN A 66 -17.63 -20.20 4.87
N ALA A 67 -16.69 -20.51 5.76
CA ALA A 67 -15.36 -20.98 5.40
C ALA A 67 -15.41 -22.31 4.64
N LEU A 68 -16.25 -23.25 5.08
CA LEU A 68 -16.49 -24.52 4.40
C LEU A 68 -17.06 -24.35 2.98
N LYS A 69 -17.94 -23.36 2.79
CA LYS A 69 -18.59 -23.11 1.48
C LYS A 69 -17.66 -22.40 0.49
N LYS A 70 -16.83 -21.48 0.96
CA LYS A 70 -16.02 -20.62 0.09
C LYS A 70 -14.65 -21.21 -0.25
N GLY A 71 -14.06 -22.03 0.62
CA GLY A 71 -12.72 -22.63 0.48
C GLY A 71 -11.64 -21.62 0.05
N ASP A 72 -10.62 -21.40 0.83
CA ASP A 72 -9.40 -20.71 0.35
C ASP A 72 -8.24 -21.70 0.38
N HIS A 73 -7.95 -22.34 -0.72
CA HIS A 73 -6.92 -23.37 -0.86
C HIS A 73 -5.50 -22.94 -0.51
N ARG A 74 -5.31 -21.66 -0.16
CA ARG A 74 -4.00 -21.10 0.25
C ARG A 74 -3.80 -21.11 1.77
N ILE A 75 -4.86 -21.33 2.56
CA ILE A 75 -4.82 -21.30 4.02
C ILE A 75 -4.99 -22.72 4.53
N HIS A 76 -4.01 -23.23 5.26
CA HIS A 76 -3.93 -24.59 5.78
C HIS A 76 -3.75 -24.63 7.31
N LEU A 77 -3.91 -25.78 7.92
CA LEU A 77 -3.80 -26.00 9.37
C LEU A 77 -2.47 -25.47 9.94
N GLY A 78 -1.40 -25.38 9.13
CA GLY A 78 -0.15 -24.70 9.49
C GLY A 78 -0.34 -23.25 9.93
N THR A 79 -1.36 -22.54 9.41
CA THR A 79 -1.69 -21.19 9.84
C THR A 79 -2.22 -21.17 11.28
N ALA A 80 -2.99 -22.17 11.70
CA ALA A 80 -3.48 -22.29 13.07
C ALA A 80 -2.33 -22.56 14.06
N PHE A 81 -1.34 -23.37 13.67
CA PHE A 81 -0.11 -23.58 14.44
C PHE A 81 0.71 -22.29 14.56
N HIS A 82 0.85 -21.54 13.49
CA HIS A 82 1.56 -20.26 13.50
C HIS A 82 0.87 -19.21 14.39
N LEU A 83 -0.46 -19.15 14.39
CA LEU A 83 -1.21 -18.27 15.32
C LEU A 83 -0.99 -18.69 16.78
N ALA A 84 -0.93 -19.98 17.06
CA ALA A 84 -0.61 -20.48 18.40
C ALA A 84 0.83 -20.13 18.82
N GLU A 85 1.79 -20.23 17.91
CA GLU A 85 3.18 -19.84 18.15
C GLU A 85 3.32 -18.35 18.43
N LEU A 86 2.65 -17.49 17.67
CA LEU A 86 2.59 -16.04 17.92
C LEU A 86 1.98 -15.70 19.28
N ALA A 87 1.05 -16.52 19.76
CA ALA A 87 0.45 -16.40 21.09
C ALA A 87 1.31 -17.04 22.21
N GLY A 88 2.51 -17.55 21.89
CA GLY A 88 3.46 -18.15 22.84
C GLY A 88 3.31 -19.65 23.06
N VAL A 89 2.42 -20.35 22.33
CA VAL A 89 2.23 -21.80 22.41
C VAL A 89 3.08 -22.49 21.34
N ARG A 90 4.15 -23.18 21.72
CA ARG A 90 5.04 -23.89 20.78
C ARG A 90 4.58 -25.32 20.54
N LEU A 91 4.27 -25.63 19.30
CA LEU A 91 3.93 -26.97 18.81
C LEU A 91 4.58 -27.19 17.43
N GLU A 92 5.10 -28.39 17.20
CA GLU A 92 5.59 -28.75 15.88
C GLU A 92 4.42 -28.83 14.89
N PRO A 93 4.53 -28.18 13.70
CA PRO A 93 3.51 -28.28 12.66
C PRO A 93 3.42 -29.72 12.14
N PRO A 94 2.25 -30.17 11.62
CA PRO A 94 2.08 -31.50 11.07
C PRO A 94 3.02 -31.69 9.87
N SER A 95 3.80 -32.80 9.89
CA SER A 95 4.60 -33.23 8.76
C SER A 95 3.68 -33.61 7.59
N ARG A 96 3.87 -32.98 6.41
CA ARG A 96 3.16 -33.37 5.19
C ARG A 96 3.53 -34.81 4.79
N PRO A 97 2.57 -35.65 4.38
CA PRO A 97 2.90 -36.90 3.71
C PRO A 97 3.74 -36.59 2.48
N ARG A 98 4.91 -37.23 2.38
CA ARG A 98 5.69 -37.23 1.14
C ARG A 98 4.99 -38.11 0.13
N ASP A 99 4.48 -37.51 -0.94
CA ASP A 99 4.08 -38.25 -2.12
C ASP A 99 5.33 -38.92 -2.72
N THR A 100 5.36 -40.25 -2.65
CA THR A 100 6.34 -41.09 -3.30
C THR A 100 5.99 -41.20 -4.77
N HIS A 101 6.63 -40.40 -5.61
CA HIS A 101 6.88 -40.78 -6.99
C HIS A 101 8.36 -40.60 -7.29
N ALA A 102 9.00 -41.77 -7.47
CA ALA A 102 10.36 -41.95 -7.92
C ALA A 102 10.54 -41.46 -9.36
N ASN A 103 11.67 -40.78 -9.62
CA ASN A 103 12.58 -41.21 -10.68
C ASN A 103 13.91 -40.45 -10.64
N ASN A 104 14.94 -41.25 -10.45
CA ASN A 104 16.32 -41.22 -10.92
C ASN A 104 16.93 -39.96 -11.57
N ALA A 105 18.01 -39.43 -11.00
CA ALA A 105 19.39 -39.73 -11.51
C ALA A 105 20.42 -38.87 -10.71
N SER A 106 21.35 -39.63 -10.14
CA SER A 106 22.79 -39.41 -9.91
C SER A 106 23.36 -37.98 -9.96
N ASN A 107 23.93 -37.49 -8.83
CA ASN A 107 25.37 -37.40 -8.68
C ASN A 107 25.81 -37.04 -7.27
N ALA A 108 26.81 -37.74 -6.80
CA ALA A 108 27.44 -37.68 -5.51
C ALA A 108 28.36 -36.47 -5.37
N SER A 109 28.44 -35.89 -4.15
CA SER A 109 29.71 -35.94 -3.40
C SER A 109 29.63 -35.06 -2.12
N ASN A 110 30.01 -35.68 -1.01
CA ASN A 110 30.71 -35.19 0.15
C ASN A 110 29.97 -34.20 1.12
N ALA A 111 29.42 -34.78 2.19
CA ALA A 111 29.31 -34.12 3.46
C ALA A 111 29.74 -35.08 4.57
N ALA A 112 30.73 -34.69 5.38
CA ALA A 112 31.20 -35.39 6.56
C ALA A 112 30.26 -35.16 7.76
N PRO A 113 30.24 -36.07 8.76
CA PRO A 113 29.25 -36.05 9.81
C PRO A 113 29.68 -35.15 11.02
N PHE A 114 28.73 -34.39 11.58
CA PHE A 114 28.93 -33.76 12.87
C PHE A 114 28.42 -34.66 14.00
N SER A 115 29.35 -35.04 14.86
CA SER A 115 29.13 -35.77 16.08
C SER A 115 28.61 -34.90 17.23
N HIS A 116 27.62 -35.43 17.98
CA HIS A 116 27.20 -34.90 19.28
C HIS A 116 28.27 -35.08 20.32
N THR A 117 28.62 -34.01 21.01
CA THR A 117 29.23 -34.08 22.35
C THR A 117 28.53 -33.07 23.28
N ARG A 118 28.00 -33.60 24.37
CA ARG A 118 27.53 -32.86 25.56
C ARG A 118 28.74 -32.28 26.28
N ALA A 119 28.71 -31.02 26.67
CA ALA A 119 29.46 -30.48 27.78
C ALA A 119 28.71 -29.36 28.49
N ARG A 120 28.91 -29.34 29.77
CA ARG A 120 28.26 -28.61 30.88
C ARG A 120 28.67 -27.13 30.89
N ASP A 121 27.75 -26.33 31.45
CA ASP A 121 27.92 -25.10 32.23
C ASP A 121 29.15 -24.22 31.98
N ASN A 122 28.90 -23.01 31.48
CA ASN A 122 29.49 -21.80 32.05
C ASN A 122 28.80 -20.59 31.44
N ASN A 123 28.64 -19.56 32.25
CA ASN A 123 28.15 -18.22 31.93
C ASN A 123 28.40 -17.81 30.47
N VAL A 124 27.36 -17.88 29.65
CA VAL A 124 27.37 -17.26 28.35
C VAL A 124 26.82 -15.84 28.56
N GLU A 125 27.73 -14.87 28.58
CA GLU A 125 27.40 -13.54 28.17
C GLU A 125 26.71 -13.71 26.82
N ILE A 126 25.43 -13.36 26.76
CA ILE A 126 24.69 -13.26 25.53
C ILE A 126 25.33 -12.07 24.79
N GLU A 127 26.33 -12.35 23.98
CA GLU A 127 26.66 -11.47 22.88
C GLU A 127 25.38 -11.39 22.03
N ILE A 128 24.66 -10.29 22.20
CA ILE A 128 23.64 -9.88 21.25
C ILE A 128 24.43 -9.64 19.97
N GLU A 129 24.51 -10.65 19.09
CA GLU A 129 24.86 -10.38 17.70
C GLU A 129 23.90 -9.28 17.25
N GLU A 130 24.39 -8.06 17.18
CA GLU A 130 23.72 -6.99 16.47
C GLU A 130 23.42 -7.58 15.08
N GLN A 131 22.17 -7.94 14.83
CA GLN A 131 21.72 -8.26 13.49
C GLN A 131 22.00 -7.00 12.66
N VAL A 132 23.12 -7.01 11.97
CA VAL A 132 23.50 -5.94 11.05
C VAL A 132 22.36 -5.86 10.05
N ASP A 133 21.60 -4.78 10.13
CA ASP A 133 20.52 -4.52 9.19
C ASP A 133 21.13 -4.58 7.78
N PRO A 134 20.71 -5.51 6.90
CA PRO A 134 21.28 -5.63 5.57
C PRO A 134 21.17 -4.34 4.74
N PHE A 135 20.42 -3.35 5.21
CA PHE A 135 20.23 -2.04 4.59
C PHE A 135 21.13 -0.93 5.16
N THR A 136 22.04 -1.23 6.10
CA THR A 136 22.96 -0.23 6.67
C THR A 136 23.90 0.42 5.65
N HIS A 137 24.05 -0.17 4.48
CA HIS A 137 24.95 0.32 3.42
C HIS A 137 24.21 0.91 2.20
N LEU A 138 22.91 1.19 2.30
CA LEU A 138 22.19 1.84 1.21
C LEU A 138 22.70 3.26 1.00
N PRO A 139 22.85 3.69 -0.27
CA PRO A 139 23.36 5.03 -0.57
C PRO A 139 22.37 6.11 -0.15
N PHE A 140 22.92 7.20 0.35
CA PHE A 140 22.19 8.45 0.59
C PHE A 140 22.42 9.44 -0.54
N PHE A 141 21.55 10.43 -0.65
CA PHE A 141 21.80 11.55 -1.55
C PHE A 141 23.04 12.36 -1.08
N PRO A 142 23.83 12.93 -2.02
CA PRO A 142 25.03 13.67 -1.67
C PRO A 142 24.71 14.91 -0.82
N GLU A 143 25.36 15.05 0.33
CA GLU A 143 25.16 16.20 1.22
C GLU A 143 25.66 17.53 0.65
N GLY A 144 26.70 17.49 -0.18
CA GLY A 144 27.31 18.68 -0.79
C GLY A 144 26.63 19.16 -2.07
N HIS A 145 25.54 18.54 -2.52
CA HIS A 145 24.86 18.96 -3.73
C HIS A 145 24.00 20.21 -3.52
N GLU A 146 24.16 21.19 -4.40
CA GLU A 146 23.33 22.40 -4.38
C GLU A 146 21.97 22.17 -5.03
N TRP A 147 21.01 21.80 -4.23
CA TRP A 147 19.63 21.64 -4.67
C TRP A 147 18.96 22.99 -4.95
N PRO A 148 18.01 23.08 -5.89
CA PRO A 148 17.17 24.25 -6.10
C PRO A 148 16.52 24.74 -4.80
N ARG A 149 16.26 26.06 -4.72
CA ARG A 149 15.76 26.71 -3.50
C ARG A 149 14.56 25.99 -2.89
N MET A 150 13.53 25.65 -3.70
CA MET A 150 12.32 24.98 -3.20
C MET A 150 12.64 23.62 -2.56
N LEU A 151 13.51 22.82 -3.19
CA LEU A 151 13.91 21.53 -2.63
C LEU A 151 14.70 21.69 -1.33
N ARG A 152 15.61 22.66 -1.26
CA ARG A 152 16.33 22.97 -0.02
C ARG A 152 15.39 23.38 1.11
N GLN A 153 14.37 24.19 0.81
CA GLN A 153 13.38 24.63 1.79
C GLN A 153 12.55 23.47 2.33
N ILE A 154 12.09 22.55 1.47
CA ILE A 154 11.34 21.38 1.94
C ILE A 154 12.23 20.41 2.73
N MET A 155 13.49 20.20 2.30
CA MET A 155 14.45 19.36 3.00
C MET A 155 14.80 19.89 4.40
N ALA A 156 14.72 21.19 4.62
CA ALA A 156 15.00 21.82 5.93
C ALA A 156 14.02 21.38 7.03
N PHE A 157 12.87 20.80 6.69
CA PHE A 157 11.95 20.20 7.67
C PHE A 157 12.43 18.82 8.17
N GLY A 158 13.41 18.20 7.51
CA GLY A 158 13.97 16.91 7.91
C GLY A 158 14.99 17.06 9.04
N GLN A 159 14.77 16.34 10.14
CA GLN A 159 15.63 16.36 11.33
C GLN A 159 16.79 15.37 11.24
N SER A 160 16.67 14.34 10.40
CA SER A 160 17.73 13.38 10.10
C SER A 160 18.08 13.40 8.62
N ARG A 161 19.18 12.73 8.26
CA ARG A 161 19.60 12.57 6.87
C ARG A 161 18.54 11.83 6.06
N GLU A 162 18.00 10.75 6.61
CA GLU A 162 16.96 9.93 6.00
C GLU A 162 15.68 10.74 5.77
N GLN A 163 15.30 11.58 6.74
CA GLN A 163 14.14 12.46 6.56
C GLN A 163 14.37 13.50 5.47
N ARG A 164 15.59 14.04 5.35
CA ARG A 164 15.93 14.97 4.25
C ARG A 164 15.84 14.28 2.89
N ASP A 165 16.33 13.04 2.79
CA ASP A 165 16.26 12.24 1.57
C ASP A 165 14.80 11.93 1.18
N VAL A 166 13.97 11.56 2.16
CA VAL A 166 12.53 11.32 1.96
C VAL A 166 11.82 12.58 1.48
N LEU A 167 12.12 13.73 2.08
CA LEU A 167 11.58 15.03 1.67
C LEU A 167 12.07 15.45 0.28
N LEU A 168 13.33 15.16 -0.05
CA LEU A 168 13.87 15.42 -1.40
C LEU A 168 13.11 14.58 -2.45
N LEU A 169 13.00 13.28 -2.24
CA LEU A 169 12.29 12.38 -3.16
C LEU A 169 10.81 12.75 -3.30
N GLY A 170 10.15 13.02 -2.17
CA GLY A 170 8.76 13.48 -2.19
C GLY A 170 8.62 14.82 -2.90
N GLY A 171 9.54 15.77 -2.68
CA GLY A 171 9.59 17.06 -3.37
C GLY A 171 9.80 16.91 -4.87
N LEU A 172 10.76 16.07 -5.29
CA LEU A 172 10.98 15.77 -6.72
C LEU A 172 9.73 15.14 -7.37
N THR A 173 9.07 14.22 -6.66
CA THR A 173 7.87 13.56 -7.18
C THR A 173 6.69 14.53 -7.32
N THR A 174 6.45 15.38 -6.32
CA THR A 174 5.34 16.35 -6.34
C THR A 174 5.57 17.47 -7.33
N LEU A 175 6.79 18.05 -7.36
CA LEU A 175 7.14 19.07 -8.36
C LEU A 175 7.19 18.49 -9.77
N GLY A 176 7.71 17.26 -9.92
CA GLY A 176 7.69 16.54 -11.19
C GLY A 176 6.28 16.37 -11.73
N ALA A 177 5.31 16.05 -10.85
CA ALA A 177 3.90 15.96 -11.23
C ALA A 177 3.35 17.31 -11.76
N SER A 178 3.69 18.43 -11.12
CA SER A 178 3.24 19.75 -11.53
C SER A 178 3.83 20.23 -12.87
N LEU A 179 4.99 19.68 -13.24
CA LEU A 179 5.73 19.99 -14.46
C LEU A 179 5.60 18.91 -15.55
N ALA A 180 4.76 17.91 -15.32
CA ALA A 180 4.71 16.68 -16.12
C ALA A 180 4.42 16.91 -17.62
N GLN A 181 3.71 17.97 -17.98
CA GLN A 181 3.49 18.33 -19.40
C GLN A 181 4.53 19.31 -19.96
N THR A 182 5.34 19.92 -19.10
CA THR A 182 6.32 20.94 -19.48
C THR A 182 7.72 20.36 -19.67
N LEU A 183 8.15 19.49 -18.73
CA LEU A 183 9.47 18.88 -18.75
C LEU A 183 9.42 17.50 -19.41
N ARG A 184 10.21 17.35 -20.45
CA ARG A 184 10.40 16.07 -21.14
C ARG A 184 11.86 15.87 -21.51
N PHE A 185 12.27 14.62 -21.62
CA PHE A 185 13.61 14.24 -22.07
C PHE A 185 13.54 13.02 -22.99
N LEU A 186 14.48 12.93 -23.92
CA LEU A 186 14.58 11.84 -24.87
C LEU A 186 15.51 10.76 -24.32
N TYR A 187 15.02 9.53 -24.16
CA TYR A 187 15.81 8.39 -23.74
C TYR A 187 15.42 7.15 -24.57
N GLY A 188 16.40 6.47 -25.15
CA GLY A 188 16.15 5.27 -25.95
C GLY A 188 15.20 5.47 -27.14
N GLY A 189 15.12 6.70 -27.70
CA GLY A 189 14.21 7.04 -28.79
C GLY A 189 12.75 7.31 -28.37
N LYS A 190 12.44 7.23 -27.07
CA LYS A 190 11.12 7.53 -26.48
C LYS A 190 11.19 8.81 -25.63
N TRP A 191 10.15 9.63 -25.70
CA TRP A 191 9.99 10.78 -24.81
C TRP A 191 9.50 10.35 -23.44
N PHE A 192 10.21 10.78 -22.41
CA PHE A 192 9.80 10.64 -21.00
C PHE A 192 9.50 12.02 -20.42
N PHE A 193 8.67 12.03 -19.40
CA PHE A 193 8.22 13.24 -18.73
C PHE A 193 8.63 13.20 -17.24
N SER A 194 8.45 14.32 -16.54
CA SER A 194 8.89 14.46 -15.15
C SER A 194 8.00 13.76 -14.12
N SER A 195 6.98 13.02 -14.54
CA SER A 195 6.16 12.22 -13.62
C SER A 195 6.96 11.05 -13.04
N LEU A 196 7.03 10.97 -11.72
CA LEU A 196 7.75 9.93 -10.99
C LEU A 196 6.79 9.05 -10.19
N GLN A 197 7.17 7.80 -9.98
CA GLN A 197 6.47 6.87 -9.11
C GLN A 197 7.43 6.44 -7.98
N THR A 198 7.16 6.91 -6.77
CA THR A 198 8.06 6.76 -5.61
C THR A 198 7.38 6.04 -4.47
N PHE A 199 8.07 5.04 -3.91
CA PHE A 199 7.61 4.29 -2.77
C PHE A 199 8.65 4.36 -1.63
N ILE A 200 8.29 5.05 -0.54
CA ILE A 200 9.10 5.14 0.66
C ILE A 200 8.76 3.97 1.59
N VAL A 201 9.69 3.07 1.79
CA VAL A 201 9.53 1.92 2.69
C VAL A 201 10.25 2.20 3.99
N ALA A 202 9.53 2.19 5.11
CA ALA A 202 10.12 2.50 6.41
C ALA A 202 9.40 1.74 7.54
N PRO A 203 10.13 1.26 8.56
CA PRO A 203 9.52 0.65 9.74
C PRO A 203 8.52 1.58 10.44
N PRO A 204 7.63 1.03 11.29
CA PRO A 204 6.79 1.86 12.15
C PRO A 204 7.65 2.79 13.02
N ALA A 205 7.13 4.00 13.29
CA ALA A 205 7.80 5.01 14.11
C ALA A 205 9.19 5.49 13.61
N SER A 206 9.52 5.29 12.33
CA SER A 206 10.77 5.74 11.70
C SER A 206 10.81 7.26 11.40
N GLY A 207 9.70 7.98 11.57
CA GLY A 207 9.61 9.39 11.21
C GLY A 207 9.27 9.65 9.73
N LYS A 208 8.87 8.62 8.96
CA LYS A 208 8.45 8.75 7.54
C LYS A 208 7.29 9.72 7.32
N GLY A 209 6.52 10.05 8.36
CA GLY A 209 5.41 11.00 8.30
C GLY A 209 5.77 12.39 7.79
N VAL A 210 7.06 12.76 7.79
CA VAL A 210 7.55 14.01 7.18
C VAL A 210 7.20 14.11 5.69
N LEU A 211 6.99 12.98 5.01
CA LEU A 211 6.58 12.93 3.61
C LEU A 211 5.30 13.73 3.34
N ALA A 212 4.39 13.81 4.31
CA ALA A 212 3.15 14.58 4.19
C ALA A 212 3.38 16.06 3.87
N TRP A 213 4.52 16.64 4.26
CA TRP A 213 4.87 18.02 3.95
C TRP A 213 5.03 18.27 2.47
N THR A 214 5.48 17.28 1.69
CA THR A 214 5.71 17.45 0.25
C THR A 214 4.40 17.62 -0.54
N ARG A 215 3.28 17.09 -0.03
CA ARG A 215 1.96 17.30 -0.60
C ARG A 215 1.56 18.79 -0.60
N MET A 216 2.02 19.55 0.40
CA MET A 216 1.71 20.98 0.51
C MET A 216 2.27 21.80 -0.66
N LEU A 217 3.31 21.31 -1.35
CA LEU A 217 3.86 21.97 -2.55
C LEU A 217 2.87 22.04 -3.71
N VAL A 218 1.95 21.08 -3.79
CA VAL A 218 0.98 20.96 -4.89
C VAL A 218 -0.47 21.15 -4.42
N GLN A 219 -0.69 21.31 -3.11
CA GLN A 219 -2.04 21.55 -2.57
C GLN A 219 -2.72 22.80 -3.16
N PRO A 220 -2.03 23.94 -3.34
CA PRO A 220 -2.64 25.13 -3.95
C PRO A 220 -3.14 24.89 -5.38
N ILE A 221 -2.41 24.10 -6.16
CA ILE A 221 -2.83 23.71 -7.52
C ILE A 221 -4.13 22.90 -7.46
N HIS A 222 -4.18 21.95 -6.53
CA HIS A 222 -5.38 21.14 -6.32
C HIS A 222 -6.57 22.00 -5.91
N ASP A 223 -6.39 22.92 -4.95
CA ASP A 223 -7.44 23.77 -4.39
C ASP A 223 -7.99 24.73 -5.46
N GLU A 224 -7.14 25.31 -6.29
CA GLU A 224 -7.55 26.20 -7.39
C GLU A 224 -8.40 25.43 -8.43
N ILE A 225 -7.97 24.24 -8.83
CA ILE A 225 -8.73 23.38 -9.75
C ILE A 225 -10.08 23.01 -9.12
N ARG A 226 -10.11 22.63 -7.84
CA ARG A 226 -11.36 22.27 -7.14
C ARG A 226 -12.30 23.45 -6.97
N ALA A 227 -11.79 24.65 -6.71
CA ALA A 227 -12.59 25.88 -6.65
C ALA A 227 -13.25 26.16 -8.02
N THR A 228 -12.48 26.07 -9.11
CA THR A 228 -13.00 26.25 -10.47
C THR A 228 -14.10 25.25 -10.80
N VAL A 229 -13.89 23.96 -10.50
CA VAL A 229 -14.90 22.90 -10.72
C VAL A 229 -16.15 23.14 -9.89
N ALA A 230 -16.00 23.63 -8.65
CA ALA A 230 -17.15 23.96 -7.80
C ALA A 230 -18.01 25.09 -8.38
N GLU A 231 -17.38 26.11 -8.96
CA GLU A 231 -18.09 27.20 -9.64
C GLU A 231 -18.78 26.72 -10.92
N GLU A 232 -18.10 25.93 -11.75
CA GLU A 232 -18.68 25.30 -12.94
C GLU A 232 -19.89 24.44 -12.59
N MET A 233 -19.79 23.64 -11.55
CA MET A 233 -20.87 22.78 -11.07
C MET A 233 -22.07 23.60 -10.54
N LYS A 234 -21.78 24.74 -9.86
CA LYS A 234 -22.83 25.65 -9.43
C LYS A 234 -23.57 26.31 -10.59
N ARG A 235 -22.84 26.68 -11.65
CA ARG A 235 -23.41 27.21 -12.89
C ARG A 235 -24.27 26.16 -13.58
N TYR A 236 -23.73 24.95 -13.81
CA TYR A 236 -24.44 23.82 -14.38
C TYR A 236 -25.78 23.53 -13.67
N LYS A 237 -25.77 23.49 -12.33
CA LYS A 237 -27.00 23.27 -11.56
C LYS A 237 -28.08 24.34 -11.81
N LYS A 238 -27.67 25.62 -11.99
CA LYS A 238 -28.61 26.70 -12.32
C LYS A 238 -29.16 26.54 -13.74
N GLU A 239 -28.29 26.28 -14.71
CA GLU A 239 -28.65 26.06 -16.11
C GLU A 239 -29.57 24.84 -16.25
N MET A 240 -29.27 23.74 -15.56
CA MET A 240 -30.09 22.52 -15.54
C MET A 240 -31.47 22.78 -14.90
N THR A 241 -31.54 23.60 -13.84
CA THR A 241 -32.82 24.01 -13.25
C THR A 241 -33.67 24.81 -14.24
N SER A 242 -33.04 25.77 -14.94
CA SER A 242 -33.70 26.55 -15.98
C SER A 242 -34.15 25.69 -17.16
N PHE A 243 -33.28 24.78 -17.63
CA PHE A 243 -33.61 23.83 -18.69
C PHE A 243 -34.79 22.92 -18.27
N ASN A 244 -34.81 22.45 -17.04
CA ASN A 244 -35.90 21.61 -16.51
C ASN A 244 -37.23 22.36 -16.41
N SER A 245 -37.22 23.70 -16.30
CA SER A 245 -38.42 24.54 -16.26
C SER A 245 -39.07 24.79 -17.62
N LEU A 246 -38.36 24.51 -18.75
CA LEU A 246 -38.83 24.76 -20.12
C LEU A 246 -40.02 23.87 -20.55
N GLY A 247 -40.35 22.82 -19.81
CA GLY A 247 -41.45 21.95 -20.12
C GLY A 247 -41.41 21.34 -21.54
N ARG A 248 -42.35 21.68 -22.41
CA ARG A 248 -42.41 21.17 -23.82
C ARG A 248 -41.30 21.79 -24.72
N GLU A 249 -40.74 22.93 -24.34
CA GLU A 249 -39.71 23.59 -25.12
C GLU A 249 -38.32 22.95 -24.95
N LYS A 250 -38.15 22.05 -23.98
CA LYS A 250 -36.93 21.26 -23.81
C LYS A 250 -36.46 20.57 -25.12
N ALA A 251 -37.40 20.12 -25.96
CA ALA A 251 -37.07 19.46 -27.22
C ALA A 251 -36.35 20.36 -28.24
N LYS A 252 -36.36 21.67 -28.00
CA LYS A 252 -35.71 22.70 -28.85
C LYS A 252 -34.47 23.33 -28.22
N ALA A 253 -34.28 23.10 -26.94
CA ALA A 253 -33.16 23.64 -26.17
C ALA A 253 -32.05 22.56 -26.03
N GLU A 254 -30.81 23.03 -26.04
CA GLU A 254 -29.65 22.20 -25.81
C GLU A 254 -29.53 21.89 -24.29
N GLU A 255 -29.34 20.62 -23.96
CA GLU A 255 -29.15 20.20 -22.57
C GLU A 255 -27.78 20.66 -22.08
N PRO A 256 -27.70 21.32 -20.89
CA PRO A 256 -26.42 21.74 -20.33
C PRO A 256 -25.48 20.55 -20.10
N GLU A 257 -24.23 20.69 -20.53
CA GLU A 257 -23.20 19.67 -20.31
C GLU A 257 -22.70 19.69 -18.87
N MET A 258 -22.58 18.50 -18.29
CA MET A 258 -22.03 18.33 -16.94
C MET A 258 -20.51 18.63 -16.96
N PRO A 259 -19.99 19.51 -16.09
CA PRO A 259 -18.57 19.82 -16.05
C PRO A 259 -17.74 18.62 -15.61
N LEU A 260 -16.51 18.51 -16.14
CA LEU A 260 -15.57 17.46 -15.78
C LEU A 260 -15.15 17.59 -14.31
N ASN A 261 -15.02 16.44 -13.64
CA ASN A 261 -14.57 16.39 -12.23
C ASN A 261 -13.05 16.45 -12.12
N ARG A 262 -12.47 17.60 -12.51
CA ARG A 262 -11.01 17.81 -12.51
C ARG A 262 -10.45 17.95 -11.12
N MET A 263 -9.25 17.37 -10.89
CA MET A 263 -8.48 17.47 -9.67
C MET A 263 -7.01 17.21 -9.95
N PHE A 264 -6.11 17.66 -9.10
CA PHE A 264 -4.68 17.40 -9.24
C PHE A 264 -4.20 16.25 -8.35
N ILE A 265 -4.72 16.17 -7.11
CA ILE A 265 -4.39 15.09 -6.16
C ILE A 265 -5.52 14.06 -6.19
N PHE A 266 -5.18 12.84 -6.57
CA PHE A 266 -6.12 11.71 -6.59
C PHE A 266 -6.04 10.92 -5.30
N SER A 267 -7.18 10.43 -4.80
CA SER A 267 -7.21 9.55 -3.63
C SER A 267 -6.79 8.14 -4.01
N GLY A 268 -5.96 7.53 -3.19
CA GLY A 268 -5.60 6.10 -3.29
C GLY A 268 -6.77 5.15 -2.98
N ASN A 269 -7.79 5.63 -2.28
CA ASN A 269 -9.02 4.88 -2.03
C ASN A 269 -10.04 5.12 -3.15
N ASN A 270 -9.80 4.49 -4.30
CA ASN A 270 -10.62 4.66 -5.49
C ASN A 270 -10.80 3.31 -6.20
N THR A 271 -11.85 3.17 -7.00
CA THR A 271 -11.97 2.02 -7.92
C THR A 271 -11.10 2.23 -9.16
N GLY A 272 -10.71 1.16 -9.87
CA GLY A 272 -9.92 1.28 -11.10
C GLY A 272 -10.60 2.14 -12.16
N THR A 273 -11.90 1.99 -12.33
CA THR A 273 -12.68 2.87 -13.24
C THR A 273 -12.70 4.30 -12.73
N GLY A 274 -12.83 4.52 -11.42
CA GLY A 274 -12.88 5.85 -10.81
C GLY A 274 -11.55 6.58 -10.96
N ILE A 275 -10.41 5.92 -10.74
CA ILE A 275 -9.09 6.56 -10.92
C ILE A 275 -8.85 6.88 -12.40
N LEU A 276 -9.22 5.97 -13.32
CA LEU A 276 -9.08 6.18 -14.74
C LEU A 276 -9.92 7.37 -15.22
N GLN A 277 -11.15 7.48 -14.76
CA GLN A 277 -12.02 8.61 -15.07
C GLN A 277 -11.44 9.92 -14.51
N ASN A 278 -10.97 9.94 -13.25
CA ASN A 278 -10.35 11.13 -12.65
C ASN A 278 -9.11 11.60 -13.44
N ILE A 279 -8.28 10.65 -13.91
CA ILE A 279 -7.10 10.96 -14.72
C ILE A 279 -7.53 11.59 -16.06
N ILE A 280 -8.51 10.99 -16.74
CA ILE A 280 -9.02 11.49 -18.04
C ILE A 280 -9.67 12.86 -17.88
N ASP A 281 -10.55 13.04 -16.88
CA ASP A 281 -11.20 14.32 -16.61
C ASP A 281 -10.20 15.43 -16.27
N SER A 282 -9.06 15.07 -15.68
CA SER A 282 -7.97 16.00 -15.32
C SER A 282 -6.94 16.20 -16.43
N GLY A 283 -7.23 15.77 -17.68
CA GLY A 283 -6.32 15.94 -18.81
C GLY A 283 -5.03 15.11 -18.74
N GLY A 284 -5.04 14.03 -17.97
CA GLY A 284 -3.93 13.09 -17.86
C GLY A 284 -2.87 13.46 -16.84
N VAL A 285 -3.00 14.56 -16.11
CA VAL A 285 -2.00 15.04 -15.14
C VAL A 285 -2.52 14.98 -13.74
N GLY A 286 -1.70 14.47 -12.83
CA GLY A 286 -1.99 14.46 -11.41
C GLY A 286 -1.08 13.56 -10.62
N ILE A 287 -1.35 13.47 -9.32
CA ILE A 287 -0.55 12.71 -8.38
C ILE A 287 -1.42 11.98 -7.36
N ILE A 288 -1.01 10.76 -7.03
CA ILE A 288 -1.49 10.03 -5.87
C ILE A 288 -0.49 10.25 -4.74
N CYS A 289 -0.93 10.80 -3.61
CA CYS A 289 -0.11 11.02 -2.42
C CYS A 289 -0.73 10.29 -1.23
N GLU A 290 -0.21 9.11 -0.90
CA GLU A 290 -0.70 8.32 0.23
C GLU A 290 0.42 7.99 1.22
N THR A 291 0.17 8.29 2.49
CA THR A 291 1.13 7.99 3.57
C THR A 291 1.03 6.55 4.07
N GLU A 292 -0.03 5.85 3.69
CA GLU A 292 -0.27 4.44 4.06
C GLU A 292 -0.55 3.62 2.79
N ALA A 293 0.38 2.73 2.46
CA ALA A 293 0.31 1.89 1.26
C ALA A 293 -0.93 0.97 1.23
N ASP A 294 -1.52 0.67 2.40
CA ASP A 294 -2.73 -0.16 2.50
C ASP A 294 -3.93 0.46 1.78
N MET A 295 -4.03 1.78 1.72
CA MET A 295 -5.09 2.46 0.97
C MET A 295 -5.08 2.06 -0.50
N VAL A 296 -3.88 2.07 -1.10
CA VAL A 296 -3.69 1.70 -2.52
C VAL A 296 -3.77 0.19 -2.72
N SER A 297 -3.15 -0.60 -1.83
CA SER A 297 -3.15 -2.07 -1.96
C SER A 297 -4.55 -2.67 -1.82
N ASN A 298 -5.39 -2.13 -0.93
CA ASN A 298 -6.77 -2.55 -0.79
C ASN A 298 -7.59 -2.23 -2.06
N SER A 299 -7.37 -1.07 -2.66
CA SER A 299 -8.01 -0.69 -3.92
C SER A 299 -7.58 -1.60 -5.08
N ILE A 300 -6.28 -1.91 -5.19
CA ILE A 300 -5.75 -2.86 -6.18
C ILE A 300 -6.35 -4.26 -5.97
N ALA A 301 -6.44 -4.73 -4.74
CA ALA A 301 -6.95 -6.06 -4.42
C ALA A 301 -8.46 -6.19 -4.69
N SER A 302 -9.23 -5.12 -4.50
CA SER A 302 -10.69 -5.11 -4.70
C SER A 302 -11.11 -5.05 -6.17
N ASP A 303 -10.25 -4.59 -7.06
CA ASP A 303 -10.58 -4.24 -8.45
C ASP A 303 -9.96 -5.18 -9.50
N TYR A 304 -9.68 -6.43 -9.14
CA TYR A 304 -9.14 -7.46 -10.05
C TYR A 304 -7.88 -7.04 -10.83
N GLY A 305 -7.09 -6.09 -10.29
CA GLY A 305 -5.79 -5.70 -10.85
C GLY A 305 -5.81 -4.56 -11.87
N HIS A 306 -6.97 -4.05 -12.29
CA HIS A 306 -7.05 -2.92 -13.27
C HIS A 306 -6.35 -1.65 -12.76
N TRP A 307 -6.38 -1.40 -11.47
CA TRP A 307 -5.70 -0.28 -10.83
C TRP A 307 -4.17 -0.30 -11.05
N SER A 308 -3.56 -1.48 -10.90
CA SER A 308 -2.13 -1.69 -11.16
C SER A 308 -1.77 -1.44 -12.63
N GLU A 309 -2.66 -1.79 -13.57
CA GLU A 309 -2.48 -1.53 -14.99
C GLU A 309 -2.44 -0.03 -15.29
N VAL A 310 -3.35 0.75 -14.72
CA VAL A 310 -3.38 2.22 -14.88
C VAL A 310 -2.08 2.85 -14.41
N ILE A 311 -1.53 2.42 -13.25
CA ILE A 311 -0.25 2.94 -12.74
C ILE A 311 0.90 2.60 -13.71
N ARG A 312 0.96 1.37 -14.21
CA ARG A 312 2.02 0.92 -15.14
C ARG A 312 1.96 1.64 -16.46
N SER A 313 0.78 1.72 -17.08
CA SER A 313 0.58 2.42 -18.35
C SER A 313 0.88 3.91 -18.23
N SER A 314 0.55 4.52 -17.09
CA SER A 314 0.88 5.93 -16.83
C SER A 314 2.38 6.19 -16.68
N PHE A 315 3.15 5.23 -16.15
CA PHE A 315 4.60 5.33 -16.11
C PHE A 315 5.22 5.37 -17.50
N ASP A 316 4.70 4.53 -18.39
CA ASP A 316 5.18 4.44 -19.77
C ASP A 316 4.59 5.53 -20.67
N HIS A 317 3.71 6.38 -20.15
CA HIS A 317 2.94 7.41 -20.87
C HIS A 317 2.09 6.81 -22.00
N ASP A 318 1.65 5.57 -21.83
CA ASP A 318 0.83 4.86 -22.79
C ASP A 318 -0.62 5.38 -22.77
N PRO A 319 -1.38 5.17 -23.87
CA PRO A 319 -2.78 5.53 -23.91
C PRO A 319 -3.60 4.81 -22.85
N LEU A 320 -4.52 5.52 -22.22
CA LEU A 320 -5.52 4.98 -21.30
C LEU A 320 -6.90 5.15 -21.90
N SER A 321 -7.72 4.12 -21.87
CA SER A 321 -9.08 4.21 -22.35
C SER A 321 -10.03 3.36 -21.50
N TYR A 322 -11.29 3.78 -21.45
CA TYR A 322 -12.36 2.94 -20.94
C TYR A 322 -13.58 2.98 -21.83
N ASN A 323 -14.34 1.90 -21.80
CA ASN A 323 -15.60 1.77 -22.51
C ASN A 323 -16.68 1.27 -21.53
N ARG A 324 -17.65 2.12 -21.24
CA ARG A 324 -18.82 1.74 -20.41
C ARG A 324 -19.94 1.24 -21.32
N ARG A 325 -20.29 -0.03 -21.16
CA ARG A 325 -21.39 -0.66 -21.92
C ARG A 325 -22.74 -0.02 -21.62
N THR A 326 -22.97 0.39 -20.37
CA THR A 326 -24.26 0.90 -19.89
C THR A 326 -24.65 2.19 -20.60
N ASP A 327 -23.68 3.11 -20.74
CA ASP A 327 -23.92 4.45 -21.28
C ASP A 327 -23.36 4.61 -22.69
N ARG A 328 -22.73 3.55 -23.25
CA ARG A 328 -21.99 3.58 -24.53
C ARG A 328 -20.92 4.68 -24.54
N GLU A 329 -20.40 5.03 -23.37
CA GLU A 329 -19.40 6.05 -23.20
C GLU A 329 -18.02 5.45 -23.48
N TYR A 330 -17.32 5.99 -24.48
CA TYR A 330 -15.92 5.72 -24.75
C TYR A 330 -15.12 6.98 -24.50
N ARG A 331 -14.09 6.87 -23.67
CA ARG A 331 -13.12 7.95 -23.47
C ARG A 331 -11.71 7.40 -23.58
N GLU A 332 -10.84 8.19 -24.18
CA GLU A 332 -9.43 7.88 -24.38
C GLU A 332 -8.56 9.08 -24.02
N LEU A 333 -7.45 8.78 -23.35
CA LEU A 333 -6.38 9.71 -23.07
C LEU A 333 -5.10 9.18 -23.73
N ARG A 334 -4.53 9.93 -24.65
CA ARG A 334 -3.36 9.47 -25.42
C ARG A 334 -2.08 9.40 -24.62
N HIS A 335 -1.89 10.29 -23.66
CA HIS A 335 -0.70 10.33 -22.80
C HIS A 335 -1.10 10.61 -21.36
N SER A 336 -0.76 9.70 -20.48
CA SER A 336 -0.95 9.85 -19.04
C SER A 336 0.35 10.27 -18.36
N HIS A 337 0.25 11.21 -17.43
CA HIS A 337 1.36 11.75 -16.64
C HIS A 337 1.05 11.64 -15.16
N LEU A 338 0.65 10.45 -14.72
CA LEU A 338 0.34 10.18 -13.31
C LEU A 338 1.62 9.98 -12.51
N SER A 339 1.84 10.83 -11.53
CA SER A 339 2.85 10.61 -10.50
C SER A 339 2.26 9.85 -9.31
N VAL A 340 3.09 9.08 -8.62
CA VAL A 340 2.68 8.29 -7.45
C VAL A 340 3.70 8.49 -6.34
N LEU A 341 3.25 8.92 -5.18
CA LEU A 341 4.04 9.07 -3.97
C LEU A 341 3.36 8.31 -2.84
N ILE A 342 3.91 7.17 -2.50
CA ILE A 342 3.36 6.28 -1.48
C ILE A 342 4.40 6.04 -0.39
N SER A 343 3.97 5.94 0.86
CA SER A 343 4.80 5.39 1.92
C SER A 343 4.12 4.22 2.62
N GLY A 344 4.94 3.30 3.11
CA GLY A 344 4.45 2.11 3.80
C GLY A 344 5.49 1.45 4.66
N THR A 345 5.06 0.44 5.41
CA THR A 345 5.95 -0.45 6.14
C THR A 345 6.46 -1.58 5.25
N PRO A 346 7.57 -2.27 5.59
CA PRO A 346 8.04 -3.42 4.83
C PRO A 346 6.95 -4.49 4.60
N GLY A 347 6.07 -4.71 5.58
CA GLY A 347 4.95 -5.65 5.47
C GLY A 347 3.88 -5.24 4.46
N GLN A 348 3.79 -3.95 4.11
CA GLN A 348 2.83 -3.41 3.14
C GLN A 348 3.33 -3.45 1.68
N VAL A 349 4.61 -3.75 1.46
CA VAL A 349 5.18 -3.84 0.11
C VAL A 349 4.58 -5.01 -0.66
N LYS A 350 4.54 -6.20 -0.06
CA LYS A 350 4.05 -7.42 -0.71
C LYS A 350 2.56 -7.40 -1.06
N PRO A 351 1.65 -6.87 -0.24
CA PRO A 351 0.25 -6.67 -0.64
C PRO A 351 0.09 -5.74 -1.85
N LEU A 352 0.91 -4.67 -1.94
CA LEU A 352 0.86 -3.74 -3.06
C LEU A 352 1.52 -4.32 -4.32
N ILE A 353 2.67 -4.99 -4.16
CA ILE A 353 3.47 -5.57 -5.23
C ILE A 353 3.69 -7.06 -4.94
N PRO A 354 2.73 -7.94 -5.29
CA PRO A 354 2.78 -9.36 -4.94
C PRO A 354 3.97 -10.12 -5.53
N SER A 355 4.46 -9.68 -6.69
CA SER A 355 5.59 -10.27 -7.40
C SER A 355 6.44 -9.19 -8.06
N SER A 356 7.75 -9.39 -8.10
CA SER A 356 8.68 -8.55 -8.87
C SER A 356 8.45 -8.62 -10.37
N GLU A 357 7.77 -9.67 -10.85
CA GLU A 357 7.48 -9.89 -12.27
C GLU A 357 6.24 -9.16 -12.77
N ASN A 358 5.40 -8.59 -11.88
CA ASN A 358 4.16 -7.93 -12.31
C ASN A 358 4.37 -6.57 -12.99
N GLY A 359 5.61 -6.13 -13.18
CA GLY A 359 5.98 -4.89 -13.83
C GLY A 359 5.76 -3.62 -13.02
N LEU A 360 5.03 -3.68 -11.89
CA LEU A 360 4.87 -2.52 -11.01
C LEU A 360 6.16 -2.25 -10.22
N PHE A 361 6.86 -3.33 -9.82
CA PHE A 361 8.13 -3.22 -9.10
C PHE A 361 9.19 -2.43 -9.88
N SER A 362 9.36 -2.75 -11.16
CA SER A 362 10.38 -2.11 -12.01
C SER A 362 10.09 -0.64 -12.34
N ARG A 363 8.88 -0.16 -12.08
CA ARG A 363 8.44 1.21 -12.37
C ARG A 363 8.40 2.10 -11.13
N GLN A 364 8.62 1.53 -9.93
CA GLN A 364 8.67 2.28 -8.68
C GLN A 364 10.10 2.60 -8.29
N MET A 365 10.36 3.83 -7.92
CA MET A 365 11.61 4.22 -7.26
C MET A 365 11.46 3.98 -5.76
N PHE A 366 12.15 2.93 -5.27
CA PHE A 366 12.12 2.58 -3.86
C PHE A 366 13.19 3.35 -3.09
N TYR A 367 12.79 3.85 -1.93
CA TYR A 367 13.71 4.33 -0.91
C TYR A 367 13.40 3.64 0.40
N TYR A 368 14.39 2.96 0.98
CA TYR A 368 14.27 2.36 2.29
C TYR A 368 14.82 3.33 3.35
N MET A 369 13.95 3.74 4.28
CA MET A 369 14.33 4.54 5.43
C MET A 369 14.54 3.61 6.62
N PRO A 370 15.77 3.47 7.15
CA PRO A 370 16.04 2.60 8.29
C PRO A 370 15.37 3.11 9.57
N ARG A 371 15.34 2.27 10.59
CA ARG A 371 14.76 2.64 11.88
C ARG A 371 15.59 3.75 12.53
N VAL A 372 14.92 4.82 12.95
CA VAL A 372 15.58 5.87 13.76
C VAL A 372 15.75 5.34 15.19
N LEU A 373 17.01 5.20 15.62
CA LEU A 373 17.36 4.66 16.93
C LEU A 373 17.34 5.70 18.06
N HIS A 374 17.24 6.98 17.73
CA HIS A 374 17.30 8.07 18.70
C HIS A 374 15.94 8.72 18.91
N TRP A 375 15.56 8.86 20.17
CA TRP A 375 14.40 9.65 20.54
C TRP A 375 14.71 11.15 20.31
N ILE A 376 13.81 11.83 19.61
CA ILE A 376 13.91 13.27 19.34
C ILE A 376 12.81 13.97 20.12
N ASN A 377 13.18 14.92 20.98
CA ASN A 377 12.21 15.73 21.70
C ASN A 377 11.50 16.71 20.73
N GLN A 378 10.29 16.37 20.33
CA GLN A 378 9.50 17.18 19.42
C GLN A 378 9.10 18.57 20.01
N PHE A 379 9.09 18.68 21.33
CA PHE A 379 8.75 19.94 22.01
C PHE A 379 9.90 20.92 22.10
N SER A 380 11.14 20.46 21.96
CA SER A 380 12.34 21.32 21.94
C SER A 380 12.63 21.93 20.57
N LEU A 381 11.94 21.49 19.54
CA LEU A 381 12.13 21.97 18.18
C LEU A 381 11.38 23.30 18.00
N GLN A 382 12.10 24.38 17.91
CA GLN A 382 11.57 25.64 17.40
C GLN A 382 11.25 25.43 15.92
N ARG A 383 10.01 25.01 15.63
CA ARG A 383 9.50 24.97 14.26
C ARG A 383 9.32 26.40 13.80
N THR A 384 10.21 26.84 12.95
CA THR A 384 9.97 28.01 12.12
C THR A 384 8.78 27.68 11.22
N ASP A 385 7.69 28.30 11.52
CA ASP A 385 6.44 28.49 10.81
C ASP A 385 6.10 27.57 9.63
N THR A 386 5.04 26.75 9.84
CA THR A 386 4.22 26.17 8.75
C THR A 386 3.84 27.21 7.68
N LEU A 387 3.79 28.48 8.03
CA LEU A 387 3.61 29.61 7.11
C LEU A 387 4.69 29.70 6.03
N SER A 388 5.93 29.23 6.28
CA SER A 388 6.99 29.28 5.26
C SER A 388 6.76 28.33 4.10
N LEU A 389 6.06 27.21 4.29
CA LEU A 389 5.66 26.31 3.21
C LEU A 389 4.53 26.88 2.36
N ILE A 390 3.58 27.59 2.98
CA ILE A 390 2.51 28.31 2.28
C ILE A 390 3.15 29.37 1.38
N HIS A 391 4.16 30.10 1.88
CA HIS A 391 4.91 31.08 1.07
C HIS A 391 5.79 30.48 -0.03
N ILE A 392 6.18 29.21 0.05
CA ILE A 392 6.88 28.51 -1.02
C ILE A 392 5.94 28.26 -2.22
N SER A 393 4.68 27.98 -1.94
CA SER A 393 3.69 27.61 -2.96
C SER A 393 2.89 28.79 -3.51
N GLU A 394 2.91 29.95 -2.84
CA GLU A 394 2.31 31.17 -3.39
C GLU A 394 3.32 31.87 -4.33
N PRO A 395 3.04 31.94 -5.65
CA PRO A 395 3.77 32.87 -6.50
C PRO A 395 3.51 34.28 -5.94
N THR A 396 4.57 35.04 -5.70
CA THR A 396 4.50 36.45 -5.34
C THR A 396 3.50 37.14 -6.25
N ARG A 397 2.30 37.41 -5.75
CA ARG A 397 1.38 38.34 -6.41
C ARG A 397 2.09 39.68 -6.43
N PRO A 398 2.38 40.29 -7.59
CA PRO A 398 2.82 41.67 -7.60
C PRO A 398 1.67 42.51 -6.98
N TYR A 399 2.01 43.28 -6.00
CA TYR A 399 1.10 44.27 -5.41
C TYR A 399 0.66 45.27 -6.45
#